data_b3560eb2bdad45f7d251b0fe82c87a09
#
_entry.id   b3560eb2bdad45f7d251b0fe82c87a09
#
_cell.length_a   1.000
_cell.length_b   1.000
_cell.length_c   1.000
_cell.angle_alpha   90.00
_cell.angle_beta   90.00
_cell.angle_gamma   90.00
#
_symmetry.space_group_name_H-M   'P 1'
#
loop_
_entity.id
_entity.type
_entity.pdbx_description
1 polymer ?
#
loop_
_entity_poly.entity_id
_entity_poly.type
_entity_poly.pdbx_seq_one_letter_code
_entity_poly.pdbx_strand_id
1 'polypeptide(L)'
;MATVTVNTLEFVSALRALIPVSKQATLYSGEKERNAATIAARITPAKKLALITGNSALGAVASVRIEQAVETGEREFCLYTDDAKNITSIFKPNKQNSEEPLRLEFGDQLDNENIMIAETHKAYGNTELLIGNLTEDAEITDTLLNDLYLSVNNPEAPESPSFNVIKIAAFTTASKIYGEAATRVTGSDAGRIRHLIYGTHLHGIIALDRGMEDSEVATLVSEARNTVLETMGNQA
;
A
#
# COMPACT_ATOMS: atom_id res chain seq x y z
N MET A 1 -9.78 -18.53 -15.71
CA MET A 1 -8.32 -18.27 -15.53
C MET A 1 -8.00 -16.92 -16.10
N ALA A 2 -7.31 -16.08 -15.36
CA ALA A 2 -6.73 -14.85 -15.87
C ALA A 2 -5.20 -15.02 -15.92
N THR A 3 -4.60 -14.52 -16.99
CA THR A 3 -3.15 -14.46 -17.13
C THR A 3 -2.77 -13.02 -17.42
N VAL A 4 -1.94 -12.43 -16.56
CA VAL A 4 -1.42 -11.09 -16.77
C VAL A 4 0.10 -11.11 -16.74
N THR A 5 0.69 -10.25 -17.56
CA THR A 5 2.13 -10.05 -17.61
C THR A 5 2.44 -8.65 -17.14
N VAL A 6 3.35 -8.52 -16.18
CA VAL A 6 3.75 -7.27 -15.54
C VAL A 6 5.26 -7.13 -15.53
N ASN A 7 5.77 -5.91 -15.49
CA ASN A 7 7.19 -5.66 -15.33
C ASN A 7 7.66 -6.08 -13.92
N THR A 8 8.73 -6.87 -13.84
CA THR A 8 9.28 -7.40 -12.59
C THR A 8 9.63 -6.30 -11.59
N LEU A 9 10.33 -5.25 -12.04
CA LEU A 9 10.75 -4.16 -11.16
C LEU A 9 9.55 -3.41 -10.59
N GLU A 10 8.56 -3.07 -11.43
CA GLU A 10 7.35 -2.36 -10.98
C GLU A 10 6.57 -3.20 -9.97
N PHE A 11 6.32 -4.48 -10.27
CA PHE A 11 5.54 -5.37 -9.42
C PHE A 11 6.21 -5.62 -8.06
N VAL A 12 7.51 -5.96 -8.08
CA VAL A 12 8.26 -6.20 -6.84
C VAL A 12 8.42 -4.92 -6.02
N SER A 13 8.60 -3.76 -6.66
CA SER A 13 8.67 -2.47 -5.97
C SER A 13 7.34 -2.11 -5.30
N ALA A 14 6.23 -2.36 -5.99
CA ALA A 14 4.89 -2.14 -5.44
C ALA A 14 4.64 -3.04 -4.22
N LEU A 15 4.94 -4.33 -4.29
CA LEU A 15 4.82 -5.24 -3.15
C LEU A 15 5.69 -4.78 -1.97
N ARG A 16 6.96 -4.42 -2.22
CA ARG A 16 7.86 -3.91 -1.16
C ARG A 16 7.34 -2.66 -0.49
N ALA A 17 6.71 -1.76 -1.23
CA ALA A 17 6.12 -0.54 -0.69
C ALA A 17 4.88 -0.84 0.18
N LEU A 18 4.09 -1.85 -0.20
CA LEU A 18 2.85 -2.21 0.49
C LEU A 18 3.06 -3.10 1.73
N ILE A 19 4.08 -3.95 1.76
CA ILE A 19 4.35 -4.87 2.89
C ILE A 19 4.38 -4.15 4.26
N PRO A 20 5.07 -3.02 4.46
CA PRO A 20 5.03 -2.32 5.74
C PRO A 20 3.66 -1.74 6.07
N VAL A 21 2.92 -1.24 5.08
CA VAL A 21 1.56 -0.71 5.26
C VAL A 21 0.63 -1.82 5.72
N SER A 22 0.65 -2.97 5.03
CA SER A 22 -0.14 -4.15 5.38
C SER A 22 0.11 -4.60 6.82
N LYS A 23 1.37 -4.74 7.22
CA LYS A 23 1.74 -5.10 8.59
C LYS A 23 1.29 -4.10 9.64
N GLN A 24 1.44 -2.81 9.32
CA GLN A 24 1.07 -1.76 10.25
C GLN A 24 -0.44 -1.65 10.40
N ALA A 25 -1.20 -1.86 9.33
CA ALA A 25 -2.65 -1.83 9.34
C ALA A 25 -3.25 -2.86 10.32
N THR A 26 -2.69 -4.08 10.41
CA THR A 26 -3.17 -5.10 11.34
C THR A 26 -3.04 -4.70 12.81
N LEU A 27 -2.12 -3.81 13.16
CA LEU A 27 -1.96 -3.34 14.54
C LEU A 27 -3.09 -2.41 14.99
N TYR A 28 -3.84 -1.84 14.04
CA TYR A 28 -4.95 -0.92 14.31
C TYR A 28 -6.33 -1.57 14.16
N SER A 29 -6.42 -2.81 13.72
CA SER A 29 -7.71 -3.48 13.48
C SER A 29 -8.44 -3.89 14.74
N GLY A 30 -7.81 -3.84 15.91
CA GLY A 30 -8.43 -4.29 17.18
C GLY A 30 -8.73 -5.80 17.24
N GLU A 31 -8.70 -6.47 16.14
CA GLU A 31 -8.88 -7.91 16.00
C GLU A 31 -7.53 -8.61 16.03
N LYS A 32 -7.16 -9.15 17.16
CA LYS A 32 -5.95 -9.99 17.30
C LYS A 32 -6.04 -11.31 16.54
N GLU A 33 -7.15 -11.56 15.88
CA GLU A 33 -7.43 -12.84 15.23
C GLU A 33 -7.88 -12.61 13.79
N ARG A 34 -7.19 -13.25 12.88
CA ARG A 34 -7.55 -13.69 11.54
C ARG A 34 -7.09 -12.90 10.33
N ASN A 35 -6.95 -11.62 10.35
CA ASN A 35 -6.46 -11.00 9.13
C ASN A 35 -4.95 -10.89 9.22
N ALA A 36 -4.29 -12.02 8.99
CA ALA A 36 -2.94 -11.95 8.50
C ALA A 36 -2.92 -10.81 7.49
N ALA A 37 -1.96 -9.90 7.67
CA ALA A 37 -1.80 -8.80 6.76
C ALA A 37 -1.88 -9.33 5.31
N THR A 38 -2.81 -8.80 4.52
CA THR A 38 -3.07 -9.26 3.16
C THR A 38 -2.83 -8.14 2.14
N ILE A 39 -2.55 -8.53 0.92
CA ILE A 39 -2.46 -7.65 -0.24
C ILE A 39 -3.36 -8.23 -1.32
N ALA A 40 -4.47 -7.53 -1.60
CA ALA A 40 -5.35 -7.87 -2.70
C ALA A 40 -4.81 -7.29 -4.01
N ALA A 41 -5.05 -7.99 -5.10
CA ALA A 41 -4.71 -7.56 -6.45
C ALA A 41 -5.94 -7.60 -7.34
N ARG A 42 -6.18 -6.51 -8.08
CA ARG A 42 -7.35 -6.36 -8.96
C ARG A 42 -6.91 -5.83 -10.33
N ILE A 43 -7.37 -6.48 -11.39
CA ILE A 43 -7.23 -5.96 -12.75
C ILE A 43 -8.26 -4.84 -12.95
N THR A 44 -7.79 -3.63 -13.17
CA THR A 44 -8.66 -2.47 -13.38
C THR A 44 -9.13 -2.36 -14.84
N PRO A 45 -10.26 -1.66 -15.11
CA PRO A 45 -10.70 -1.38 -16.47
C PRO A 45 -9.65 -0.60 -17.30
N ALA A 46 -8.77 0.14 -16.65
CA ALA A 46 -7.66 0.87 -17.28
C ALA A 46 -6.44 -0.03 -17.60
N LYS A 47 -6.59 -1.36 -17.53
CA LYS A 47 -5.52 -2.35 -17.77
C LYS A 47 -4.30 -2.13 -16.88
N LYS A 48 -4.54 -1.88 -15.60
CA LYS A 48 -3.51 -1.84 -14.56
C LYS A 48 -3.83 -2.91 -13.52
N LEU A 49 -2.80 -3.44 -12.90
CA LEU A 49 -2.94 -4.27 -11.72
C LEU A 49 -2.87 -3.35 -10.50
N ALA A 50 -3.99 -3.16 -9.83
CA ALA A 50 -4.06 -2.46 -8.56
C ALA A 50 -3.73 -3.45 -7.44
N LEU A 51 -2.68 -3.17 -6.66
CA LEU A 51 -2.33 -3.89 -5.45
C LEU A 51 -2.81 -3.07 -4.25
N ILE A 52 -3.63 -3.64 -3.40
CA ILE A 52 -4.41 -2.93 -2.40
C ILE A 52 -4.17 -3.57 -1.04
N THR A 53 -3.90 -2.77 -0.02
CA THR A 53 -3.76 -3.26 1.36
C THR A 53 -4.18 -2.23 2.38
N GLY A 54 -4.61 -2.67 3.54
CA GLY A 54 -4.91 -1.81 4.67
C GLY A 54 -6.30 -2.01 5.25
N ASN A 55 -6.70 -1.04 6.05
CA ASN A 55 -8.02 -0.92 6.67
C ASN A 55 -8.44 0.56 6.77
N SER A 56 -9.52 0.87 7.46
CA SER A 56 -10.01 2.24 7.64
C SER A 56 -9.03 3.20 8.34
N ALA A 57 -8.05 2.67 9.09
CA ALA A 57 -7.07 3.50 9.80
C ALA A 57 -5.82 3.81 8.98
N LEU A 58 -5.42 2.88 8.10
CA LEU A 58 -4.21 2.98 7.30
C LEU A 58 -4.33 2.07 6.09
N GLY A 59 -4.16 2.61 4.89
CA GLY A 59 -4.23 1.81 3.67
C GLY A 59 -3.40 2.39 2.53
N ALA A 60 -3.19 1.58 1.51
CA ALA A 60 -2.52 2.00 0.29
C ALA A 60 -2.96 1.19 -0.93
N VAL A 61 -2.89 1.86 -2.09
CA VAL A 61 -3.05 1.24 -3.40
C VAL A 61 -1.82 1.55 -4.24
N ALA A 62 -1.17 0.52 -4.75
CA ALA A 62 -0.10 0.65 -5.73
C ALA A 62 -0.62 0.23 -7.10
N SER A 63 -0.17 0.92 -8.14
CA SER A 63 -0.57 0.69 -9.52
C SER A 63 0.61 0.15 -10.33
N VAL A 64 0.45 -1.03 -10.89
CA VAL A 64 1.43 -1.70 -11.76
C VAL A 64 0.86 -1.78 -13.16
N ARG A 65 1.67 -1.46 -14.16
CA ARG A 65 1.24 -1.55 -15.56
C ARG A 65 1.17 -3.01 -16.00
N ILE A 66 0.06 -3.40 -16.60
CA ILE A 66 -0.10 -4.67 -17.29
C ILE A 66 0.41 -4.51 -18.72
N GLU A 67 1.38 -5.34 -19.10
CA GLU A 67 1.94 -5.38 -20.45
C GLU A 67 1.06 -6.21 -21.38
N GLN A 68 0.60 -7.36 -20.89
CA GLN A 68 -0.32 -8.25 -21.59
C GLN A 68 -1.34 -8.83 -20.62
N ALA A 69 -2.55 -9.02 -21.07
CA ALA A 69 -3.60 -9.68 -20.31
C ALA A 69 -4.42 -10.60 -21.22
N VAL A 70 -4.67 -11.82 -20.73
CA VAL A 70 -5.67 -12.73 -21.26
C VAL A 70 -6.67 -12.94 -20.14
N GLU A 71 -7.85 -12.34 -20.27
CA GLU A 71 -8.90 -12.38 -19.25
C GLU A 71 -9.98 -13.35 -19.64
N THR A 72 -10.30 -14.32 -18.80
CA THR A 72 -11.38 -15.27 -18.96
C THR A 72 -12.20 -15.43 -17.67
N GLY A 73 -12.54 -14.34 -17.00
CA GLY A 73 -13.42 -14.38 -15.83
C GLY A 73 -12.87 -13.62 -14.62
N GLU A 74 -12.14 -14.28 -13.75
CA GLU A 74 -11.65 -13.66 -12.52
C GLU A 74 -10.65 -12.53 -12.77
N ARG A 75 -10.80 -11.46 -11.97
CA ARG A 75 -9.99 -10.26 -12.07
C ARG A 75 -9.27 -9.91 -10.78
N GLU A 76 -9.36 -10.78 -9.78
CA GLU A 76 -8.87 -10.52 -8.43
C GLU A 76 -8.16 -11.73 -7.85
N PHE A 77 -7.17 -11.46 -7.02
CA PHE A 77 -6.55 -12.43 -6.13
C PHE A 77 -6.07 -11.75 -4.85
N CYS A 78 -5.83 -12.51 -3.80
CA CYS A 78 -5.33 -12.01 -2.53
C CYS A 78 -4.16 -12.84 -2.02
N LEU A 79 -3.15 -12.17 -1.47
CA LEU A 79 -1.92 -12.76 -0.94
C LEU A 79 -1.77 -12.46 0.54
N TYR A 80 -1.21 -13.39 1.30
CA TYR A 80 -0.61 -13.04 2.60
C TYR A 80 0.61 -12.13 2.43
N THR A 81 0.83 -11.23 3.37
CA THR A 81 2.02 -10.36 3.36
C THR A 81 3.33 -11.16 3.41
N ASP A 82 3.32 -12.34 4.04
CA ASP A 82 4.50 -13.19 4.08
C ASP A 82 4.79 -13.83 2.71
N ASP A 83 3.76 -14.19 1.95
CA ASP A 83 3.92 -14.63 0.56
C ASP A 83 4.41 -13.49 -0.33
N ALA A 84 3.91 -12.28 -0.13
CA ALA A 84 4.43 -11.10 -0.82
C ALA A 84 5.92 -10.87 -0.53
N LYS A 85 6.41 -11.13 0.69
CA LYS A 85 7.86 -11.11 1.01
C LYS A 85 8.63 -12.19 0.26
N ASN A 86 8.08 -13.41 0.21
CA ASN A 86 8.68 -14.52 -0.53
C ASN A 86 8.81 -14.16 -2.00
N ILE A 87 7.76 -13.62 -2.63
CA ILE A 87 7.79 -13.11 -4.01
C ILE A 87 8.92 -12.10 -4.17
N THR A 88 9.01 -11.09 -3.30
CA THR A 88 10.03 -10.03 -3.42
C THR A 88 11.46 -10.53 -3.19
N SER A 89 11.64 -11.68 -2.58
CA SER A 89 12.93 -12.33 -2.36
C SER A 89 13.34 -13.21 -3.52
N ILE A 90 12.40 -13.98 -4.06
CA ILE A 90 12.61 -14.92 -5.17
C ILE A 90 12.80 -14.14 -6.49
N PHE A 91 11.88 -13.22 -6.79
CA PHE A 91 11.92 -12.41 -8.01
C PHE A 91 12.63 -11.06 -7.80
N LYS A 92 13.74 -11.07 -7.05
CA LYS A 92 14.49 -9.85 -6.76
C LYS A 92 15.00 -9.20 -8.04
N PRO A 93 14.59 -7.95 -8.36
CA PRO A 93 15.08 -7.27 -9.54
C PRO A 93 16.60 -7.06 -9.48
N ASN A 94 17.26 -7.31 -10.58
CA ASN A 94 18.68 -7.05 -10.81
C ASN A 94 18.87 -6.43 -12.20
N LYS A 95 20.09 -6.07 -12.58
CA LYS A 95 20.39 -5.45 -13.87
C LYS A 95 20.01 -6.30 -15.08
N GLN A 96 19.85 -7.61 -14.90
CA GLN A 96 19.57 -8.55 -15.99
C GLN A 96 18.07 -8.80 -16.15
N ASN A 97 17.30 -8.78 -15.04
CA ASN A 97 15.87 -9.13 -15.05
C ASN A 97 14.92 -7.96 -14.67
N SER A 98 15.44 -6.75 -14.45
CA SER A 98 14.60 -5.62 -14.02
C SER A 98 13.54 -5.21 -15.05
N GLU A 99 13.81 -5.44 -16.32
CA GLU A 99 12.89 -5.19 -17.44
C GLU A 99 12.13 -6.45 -17.90
N GLU A 100 12.50 -7.62 -17.34
CA GLU A 100 11.89 -8.88 -17.71
C GLU A 100 10.44 -8.96 -17.17
N PRO A 101 9.52 -9.53 -17.95
CA PRO A 101 8.15 -9.69 -17.53
C PRO A 101 7.97 -10.87 -16.56
N LEU A 102 7.11 -10.68 -15.57
CA LEU A 102 6.54 -11.75 -14.75
C LEU A 102 5.13 -12.08 -15.24
N ARG A 103 4.86 -13.37 -15.36
CA ARG A 103 3.53 -13.91 -15.66
C ARG A 103 2.84 -14.28 -14.36
N LEU A 104 1.64 -13.75 -14.16
CA LEU A 104 0.76 -14.07 -13.04
C LEU A 104 -0.45 -14.82 -13.60
N GLU A 105 -0.74 -16.00 -13.09
CA GLU A 105 -1.90 -16.81 -13.46
C GLU A 105 -2.74 -17.09 -12.23
N PHE A 106 -4.06 -16.89 -12.32
CA PHE A 106 -5.02 -17.11 -11.24
C PHE A 106 -6.40 -17.44 -11.78
N GLY A 107 -7.26 -18.03 -10.92
CA GLY A 107 -8.63 -18.39 -11.26
C GLY A 107 -8.84 -19.86 -11.59
N ASP A 108 -10.03 -20.22 -12.10
CA ASP A 108 -10.65 -21.54 -12.12
C ASP A 108 -9.82 -22.75 -12.57
N GLN A 109 -8.77 -22.59 -13.35
CA GLN A 109 -7.94 -23.73 -13.79
C GLN A 109 -6.83 -24.12 -12.82
N LEU A 110 -6.59 -23.31 -11.80
CA LEU A 110 -5.58 -23.54 -10.75
C LEU A 110 -6.21 -23.93 -9.41
N ASP A 111 -7.40 -24.57 -9.43
CA ASP A 111 -8.17 -24.88 -8.22
C ASP A 111 -8.49 -23.65 -7.37
N ASN A 112 -8.90 -22.51 -7.92
CA ASN A 112 -9.28 -21.23 -7.28
C ASN A 112 -8.50 -20.80 -6.02
N GLU A 113 -7.72 -21.72 -5.46
CA GLU A 113 -6.97 -21.57 -4.21
C GLU A 113 -5.50 -21.17 -4.44
N ASN A 114 -5.06 -21.08 -5.71
CA ASN A 114 -3.65 -20.85 -6.00
C ASN A 114 -3.43 -19.74 -7.04
N ILE A 115 -2.28 -19.09 -6.91
CA ILE A 115 -1.72 -18.12 -7.86
C ILE A 115 -0.37 -18.65 -8.28
N MET A 116 -0.12 -18.74 -9.58
CA MET A 116 1.18 -19.05 -10.12
C MET A 116 1.89 -17.77 -10.58
N ILE A 117 3.12 -17.57 -10.13
CA ILE A 117 4.00 -16.49 -10.56
C ILE A 117 5.21 -17.10 -11.23
N ALA A 118 5.47 -16.75 -12.48
CA ALA A 118 6.54 -17.32 -13.26
C ALA A 118 7.36 -16.27 -14.02
N GLU A 119 8.67 -16.44 -14.06
CA GLU A 119 9.53 -15.72 -14.99
C GLU A 119 9.26 -16.22 -16.43
N THR A 120 9.22 -15.30 -17.37
CA THR A 120 8.96 -15.62 -18.78
C THR A 120 10.24 -15.76 -19.61
N HIS A 121 11.41 -15.52 -19.01
CA HIS A 121 12.69 -15.56 -19.71
C HIS A 121 13.19 -17.00 -19.93
N LYS A 122 13.32 -17.38 -21.18
CA LYS A 122 13.70 -18.75 -21.59
C LYS A 122 15.17 -19.13 -21.40
N ALA A 123 16.05 -18.18 -21.08
CA ALA A 123 17.50 -18.43 -21.15
C ALA A 123 18.09 -19.20 -19.95
N TYR A 124 17.45 -19.16 -18.78
CA TYR A 124 18.03 -19.67 -17.53
C TYR A 124 17.16 -20.65 -16.73
N GLY A 125 16.12 -21.18 -17.34
CA GLY A 125 15.09 -21.95 -16.62
C GLY A 125 14.10 -21.01 -15.94
N ASN A 126 12.82 -21.32 -16.06
CA ASN A 126 11.76 -20.50 -15.47
C ASN A 126 11.70 -20.76 -13.96
N THR A 127 11.83 -19.71 -13.16
CA THR A 127 11.46 -19.78 -11.74
C THR A 127 9.94 -19.68 -11.68
N GLU A 128 9.31 -20.67 -11.05
CA GLU A 128 7.87 -20.71 -10.83
C GLU A 128 7.58 -20.77 -9.33
N LEU A 129 6.63 -19.99 -8.88
CA LEU A 129 6.17 -19.95 -7.50
C LEU A 129 4.67 -20.14 -7.47
N LEU A 130 4.20 -21.14 -6.77
CA LEU A 130 2.78 -21.38 -6.50
C LEU A 130 2.46 -20.90 -5.09
N ILE A 131 1.44 -20.08 -4.95
CA ILE A 131 1.03 -19.45 -3.68
C ILE A 131 -0.48 -19.62 -3.51
N GLY A 132 -0.92 -19.78 -2.26
CA GLY A 132 -2.34 -19.79 -1.94
C GLY A 132 -3.02 -18.45 -2.26
N ASN A 133 -4.22 -18.54 -2.84
CA ASN A 133 -5.08 -17.40 -3.11
C ASN A 133 -6.14 -17.29 -1.99
N LEU A 134 -6.21 -16.11 -1.37
CA LEU A 134 -7.16 -15.82 -0.30
C LEU A 134 -8.29 -14.95 -0.88
N THR A 135 -9.36 -15.56 -1.30
CA THR A 135 -10.46 -14.85 -1.99
C THR A 135 -11.41 -14.06 -1.06
N GLU A 136 -11.21 -14.06 0.26
CA GLU A 136 -12.26 -13.69 1.23
C GLU A 136 -12.40 -12.20 1.57
N ASP A 137 -11.60 -11.26 1.04
CA ASP A 137 -11.62 -9.85 1.49
C ASP A 137 -11.95 -8.80 0.40
N ALA A 138 -12.81 -9.12 -0.55
CA ALA A 138 -13.26 -8.16 -1.57
C ALA A 138 -13.96 -6.91 -0.95
N GLU A 139 -14.66 -7.08 0.17
CA GLU A 139 -15.40 -6.00 0.84
C GLU A 139 -14.46 -4.93 1.43
N ILE A 140 -13.35 -5.35 2.06
CA ILE A 140 -12.32 -4.42 2.59
C ILE A 140 -11.66 -3.66 1.44
N THR A 141 -11.42 -4.35 0.33
CA THR A 141 -10.82 -3.76 -0.88
C THR A 141 -11.70 -2.66 -1.46
N ASP A 142 -13.01 -2.87 -1.55
CA ASP A 142 -13.95 -1.89 -2.08
C ASP A 142 -14.11 -0.70 -1.14
N THR A 143 -14.14 -0.91 0.16
CA THR A 143 -14.17 0.15 1.16
C THR A 143 -12.93 1.04 1.03
N LEU A 144 -11.73 0.45 0.96
CA LEU A 144 -10.49 1.20 0.83
C LEU A 144 -10.40 1.98 -0.49
N LEU A 145 -10.84 1.38 -1.60
CA LEU A 145 -10.90 2.06 -2.89
C LEU A 145 -11.88 3.24 -2.85
N ASN A 146 -13.02 3.08 -2.19
CA ASN A 146 -14.00 4.14 -2.00
C ASN A 146 -13.43 5.28 -1.13
N ASP A 147 -12.76 4.96 -0.04
CA ASP A 147 -12.10 5.94 0.82
C ASP A 147 -11.03 6.72 0.07
N LEU A 148 -10.24 6.05 -0.76
CA LEU A 148 -9.27 6.70 -1.65
C LEU A 148 -9.96 7.62 -2.66
N TYR A 149 -11.03 7.15 -3.30
CA TYR A 149 -11.81 7.95 -4.24
C TYR A 149 -12.38 9.20 -3.57
N LEU A 150 -12.99 9.06 -2.40
CA LEU A 150 -13.51 10.17 -1.61
C LEU A 150 -12.41 11.14 -1.18
N SER A 151 -11.24 10.64 -0.78
CA SER A 151 -10.13 11.48 -0.36
C SER A 151 -9.58 12.34 -1.50
N VAL A 152 -9.64 11.86 -2.74
CA VAL A 152 -9.20 12.63 -3.93
C VAL A 152 -10.22 13.68 -4.35
N ASN A 153 -11.51 13.40 -4.20
CA ASN A 153 -12.59 14.25 -4.72
C ASN A 153 -13.16 15.22 -3.67
N ASN A 154 -12.92 14.99 -2.39
CA ASN A 154 -13.38 15.90 -1.35
C ASN A 154 -12.54 17.19 -1.29
N PRO A 155 -13.13 18.33 -0.87
CA PRO A 155 -12.39 19.56 -0.67
C PRO A 155 -11.30 19.37 0.39
N GLU A 156 -10.23 20.16 0.26
CA GLU A 156 -9.17 20.19 1.26
C GLU A 156 -9.73 20.65 2.61
N ALA A 157 -9.42 19.91 3.66
CA ALA A 157 -9.70 20.29 5.02
C ALA A 157 -8.58 21.21 5.55
N PRO A 158 -8.88 22.12 6.49
CA PRO A 158 -7.83 22.83 7.19
C PRO A 158 -6.83 21.84 7.79
N GLU A 159 -5.55 22.13 7.69
CA GLU A 159 -4.53 21.24 8.24
C GLU A 159 -4.74 21.08 9.75
N SER A 160 -4.84 19.83 10.19
CA SER A 160 -4.77 19.49 11.59
C SER A 160 -3.33 19.07 11.90
N PRO A 161 -2.68 19.68 12.89
CA PRO A 161 -1.28 19.36 13.21
C PRO A 161 -1.09 17.97 13.81
N SER A 162 -2.15 17.30 14.24
CA SER A 162 -1.98 15.99 14.88
C SER A 162 -2.03 14.85 13.87
N PHE A 163 -1.00 14.04 13.88
CA PHE A 163 -0.94 12.79 13.11
C PHE A 163 -0.10 11.75 13.86
N ASN A 164 -0.47 10.49 13.69
CA ASN A 164 0.28 9.39 14.27
C ASN A 164 1.54 9.11 13.43
N VAL A 165 2.71 9.43 13.99
CA VAL A 165 4.01 9.24 13.34
C VAL A 165 4.25 7.76 12.96
N ILE A 166 3.72 6.82 13.74
CA ILE A 166 3.86 5.39 13.47
C ILE A 166 3.14 5.01 12.19
N LYS A 167 1.94 5.57 11.94
CA LYS A 167 1.20 5.34 10.68
C LYS A 167 2.00 5.86 9.48
N ILE A 168 2.63 7.04 9.59
CA ILE A 168 3.47 7.60 8.53
C ILE A 168 4.72 6.74 8.30
N ALA A 169 5.31 6.17 9.35
CA ALA A 169 6.49 5.32 9.23
C ALA A 169 6.27 4.10 8.32
N ALA A 170 5.03 3.62 8.20
CA ALA A 170 4.67 2.55 7.26
C ALA A 170 5.00 2.88 5.81
N PHE A 171 5.03 4.17 5.44
CA PHE A 171 5.34 4.64 4.09
C PHE A 171 6.82 4.93 3.83
N THR A 172 7.69 4.69 4.81
CA THR A 172 9.14 4.94 4.65
C THR A 172 9.74 4.14 3.48
N THR A 173 9.30 2.91 3.29
CA THR A 173 9.77 2.09 2.16
C THR A 173 9.27 2.63 0.83
N ALA A 174 8.02 3.09 0.76
CA ALA A 174 7.48 3.74 -0.43
C ALA A 174 8.29 5.00 -0.79
N SER A 175 8.63 5.84 0.19
CA SER A 175 9.49 7.02 -0.02
C SER A 175 10.89 6.66 -0.53
N LYS A 176 11.49 5.55 -0.07
CA LYS A 176 12.78 5.08 -0.59
C LYS A 176 12.71 4.59 -2.03
N ILE A 177 11.57 4.05 -2.45
CA ILE A 177 11.36 3.50 -3.80
C ILE A 177 10.92 4.58 -4.78
N TYR A 178 9.97 5.41 -4.40
CA TYR A 178 9.28 6.35 -5.30
C TYR A 178 9.67 7.82 -5.08
N GLY A 179 10.49 8.12 -4.06
CA GLY A 179 10.88 9.47 -3.72
C GLY A 179 9.88 10.19 -2.81
N GLU A 180 9.77 11.50 -2.98
CA GLU A 180 8.92 12.34 -2.15
C GLU A 180 7.43 12.16 -2.47
N ALA A 181 6.60 12.17 -1.43
CA ALA A 181 5.16 12.16 -1.56
C ALA A 181 4.60 13.59 -1.51
N ALA A 182 3.68 13.90 -2.42
CA ALA A 182 2.75 14.99 -2.20
C ALA A 182 1.74 14.58 -1.12
N THR A 183 1.31 15.51 -0.29
CA THR A 183 0.32 15.24 0.76
C THR A 183 -0.88 16.16 0.63
N ARG A 184 -2.05 15.63 0.95
CA ARG A 184 -3.30 16.37 1.02
C ARG A 184 -4.11 15.85 2.21
N VAL A 185 -4.78 16.76 2.92
CA VAL A 185 -5.73 16.40 3.97
C VAL A 185 -7.13 16.67 3.46
N THR A 186 -8.02 15.69 3.59
CA THR A 186 -9.42 15.79 3.17
C THR A 186 -10.32 15.31 4.29
N GLY A 187 -11.60 15.67 4.21
CA GLY A 187 -12.61 15.23 5.17
C GLY A 187 -13.21 16.38 5.98
N SER A 188 -14.10 16.01 6.89
CA SER A 188 -14.81 16.91 7.80
C SER A 188 -14.35 16.70 9.25
N ASP A 189 -14.91 17.44 10.18
CA ASP A 189 -14.64 17.27 11.62
C ASP A 189 -14.97 15.87 12.16
N ALA A 190 -15.81 15.11 11.44
CA ALA A 190 -16.16 13.73 11.80
C ALA A 190 -15.10 12.71 11.42
N GLY A 191 -14.22 13.01 10.46
CA GLY A 191 -13.14 12.14 10.05
C GLY A 191 -12.26 12.81 9.01
N ARG A 192 -10.98 12.87 9.28
CA ARG A 192 -9.97 13.44 8.39
C ARG A 192 -9.02 12.37 7.92
N ILE A 193 -8.66 12.44 6.66
CA ILE A 193 -7.75 11.50 6.01
C ILE A 193 -6.60 12.30 5.42
N ARG A 194 -5.38 11.90 5.75
CA ARG A 194 -4.19 12.35 5.02
C ARG A 194 -3.94 11.41 3.86
N HIS A 195 -3.96 11.96 2.68
CA HIS A 195 -3.63 11.26 1.45
C HIS A 195 -2.14 11.49 1.10
N LEU A 196 -1.41 10.42 0.84
CA LEU A 196 -0.02 10.42 0.41
C LEU A 196 0.03 9.99 -1.06
N ILE A 197 0.63 10.82 -1.91
CA ILE A 197 0.64 10.61 -3.37
C ILE A 197 2.08 10.48 -3.84
N TYR A 198 2.45 9.30 -4.29
CA TYR A 198 3.76 8.98 -4.89
C TYR A 198 3.62 8.90 -6.41
N GLY A 199 3.43 10.05 -7.05
CA GLY A 199 3.19 10.13 -8.49
C GLY A 199 1.97 9.29 -8.92
N THR A 200 2.15 8.49 -9.96
CA THR A 200 1.10 7.56 -10.47
C THR A 200 1.27 6.13 -9.94
N HIS A 201 2.25 5.89 -9.05
CA HIS A 201 2.66 4.55 -8.64
C HIS A 201 1.97 4.06 -7.38
N LEU A 202 1.85 4.95 -6.37
CA LEU A 202 1.27 4.56 -5.09
C LEU A 202 0.49 5.72 -4.47
N HIS A 203 -0.67 5.38 -3.93
CA HIS A 203 -1.51 6.27 -3.15
C HIS A 203 -1.75 5.64 -1.79
N GLY A 204 -1.43 6.39 -0.73
CA GLY A 204 -1.65 5.97 0.64
C GLY A 204 -2.69 6.85 1.33
N ILE A 205 -3.42 6.27 2.26
CA ILE A 205 -4.32 6.98 3.16
C ILE A 205 -3.96 6.70 4.61
N ILE A 206 -4.09 7.71 5.44
CA ILE A 206 -3.91 7.64 6.88
C ILE A 206 -5.10 8.34 7.51
N ALA A 207 -5.92 7.61 8.26
CA ALA A 207 -6.93 8.23 9.10
C ALA A 207 -6.22 9.05 10.20
N LEU A 208 -6.59 10.32 10.28
CA LEU A 208 -6.06 11.22 11.31
C LEU A 208 -6.83 10.99 12.60
N ASP A 209 -6.09 10.92 13.70
CA ASP A 209 -6.69 10.90 15.00
C ASP A 209 -7.38 12.25 15.25
N ARG A 210 -8.36 12.30 16.16
CA ARG A 210 -9.07 13.53 16.51
C ARG A 210 -8.04 14.59 16.86
N GLY A 211 -8.00 15.68 16.10
CA GLY A 211 -7.02 16.73 16.28
C GLY A 211 -7.04 17.29 17.70
N MET A 212 -5.88 17.65 18.22
CA MET A 212 -5.81 18.50 19.40
C MET A 212 -6.46 19.84 19.08
N GLU A 213 -7.11 20.44 20.05
CA GLU A 213 -7.58 21.81 19.91
C GLU A 213 -6.40 22.77 19.71
N ASP A 214 -6.59 23.83 18.94
CA ASP A 214 -5.52 24.81 18.66
C ASP A 214 -4.88 25.36 19.94
N SER A 215 -5.66 25.48 21.02
CA SER A 215 -5.18 25.86 22.35
C SER A 215 -4.22 24.84 22.97
N GLU A 216 -4.49 23.55 22.80
CA GLU A 216 -3.62 22.47 23.30
C GLU A 216 -2.31 22.42 22.50
N VAL A 217 -2.40 22.58 21.18
CA VAL A 217 -1.22 22.64 20.30
C VAL A 217 -0.35 23.85 20.66
N ALA A 218 -0.95 25.03 20.86
CA ALA A 218 -0.23 26.23 21.25
C ALA A 218 0.49 26.05 22.61
N THR A 219 -0.13 25.35 23.54
CA THR A 219 0.46 25.02 24.84
C THR A 219 1.67 24.10 24.67
N LEU A 220 1.53 23.00 23.92
CA LEU A 220 2.62 22.06 23.67
C LEU A 220 3.80 22.72 22.92
N VAL A 221 3.52 23.57 21.94
CA VAL A 221 4.56 24.32 21.22
C VAL A 221 5.30 25.28 22.17
N SER A 222 4.58 25.95 23.07
CA SER A 222 5.17 26.82 24.07
C SER A 222 6.06 26.05 25.06
N GLU A 223 5.57 24.91 25.54
CA GLU A 223 6.35 24.03 26.44
C GLU A 223 7.60 23.50 25.77
N ALA A 224 7.48 23.00 24.53
CA ALA A 224 8.61 22.52 23.74
C ALA A 224 9.66 23.62 23.52
N ARG A 225 9.21 24.85 23.21
CA ARG A 225 10.09 26.00 23.06
C ARG A 225 10.84 26.31 24.35
N ASN A 226 10.15 26.32 25.48
CA ASN A 226 10.77 26.58 26.79
C ASN A 226 11.82 25.50 27.13
N THR A 227 11.48 24.22 26.90
CA THR A 227 12.41 23.09 27.09
C THR A 227 13.67 23.23 26.24
N VAL A 228 13.52 23.63 24.95
CA VAL A 228 14.67 23.87 24.07
C VAL A 228 15.54 25.04 24.59
N LEU A 229 14.90 26.14 24.98
CA LEU A 229 15.61 27.31 25.51
C LEU A 229 16.35 27.00 26.81
N GLU A 230 15.73 26.23 27.71
CA GLU A 230 16.38 25.76 28.95
C GLU A 230 17.57 24.83 28.68
N THR A 231 17.40 23.92 27.68
CA THR A 231 18.48 22.97 27.31
C THR A 231 19.64 23.66 26.62
N MET A 232 19.40 24.71 25.85
CA MET A 232 20.43 25.50 25.19
C MET A 232 21.22 26.41 26.17
N GLY A 233 20.79 26.43 27.45
CA GLY A 233 21.38 27.30 28.48
C GLY A 233 21.07 28.76 28.13
N ASN A 234 20.32 29.43 28.97
CA ASN A 234 20.08 30.87 28.86
C ASN A 234 21.42 31.60 28.74
N GLN A 235 21.91 31.77 27.54
CA GLN A 235 22.87 32.80 27.19
C GLN A 235 22.05 34.01 26.74
N ALA A 236 21.44 34.69 27.68
CA ALA A 236 20.94 36.03 27.49
C ALA A 236 21.98 37.00 28.06
#